data_3e33df58bb6d43c81051f84aefc77fac
#
_entry.id   3e33df58bb6d43c81051f84aefc77fac
#
_cell.length_a   1.000
_cell.length_b   1.000
_cell.length_c   1.000
_cell.angle_alpha   90.00
_cell.angle_beta   90.00
_cell.angle_gamma   90.00
#
_symmetry.space_group_name_H-M   'P 1'
#
loop_
_entity.id
_entity.type
_entity.pdbx_description
1 polymer ?
#
loop_
_entity_poly.entity_id
_entity_poly.type
_entity_poly.pdbx_seq_one_letter_code
_entity_poly.pdbx_strand_id
1 'polypeptide(L)'
;MRNYLLLTPGPLSTSQTVREAMLQDWCTWDKDYNEGIVTPIRKGLLAIAGLDGDEYTSVLLQGSGTYCVEATIGAAVRPEDKLLILANGAYGKRMAQIADYYHINYVLVSLHETELVTGEVARRALEEHPGITHLSMVHSETTTGLLNPIEEVAEVIKGRGITFIVDAMSSFGGVPIDVKGLGIDFLVSSANKCIQGVPGFGFILAQKDKLMATKGNARSLSLDIYAQWEAMEKGGGKWRFTSPTHVVHAFYQAMKELNEEGGITARYKRYQENHQILVEGMRGLGFKTLLPDDAQGPIITSF
;
A
#
# COMPACT_ATOMS: atom_id res chain seq x y z
N MET A 1 -30.37 -13.58 -1.48
CA MET A 1 -29.42 -12.77 -0.70
C MET A 1 -29.46 -11.33 -1.21
N ARG A 2 -29.38 -10.34 -0.32
CA ARG A 2 -29.35 -8.92 -0.73
C ARG A 2 -27.95 -8.58 -1.21
N ASN A 3 -27.78 -8.21 -2.48
CA ASN A 3 -26.50 -7.74 -3.00
C ASN A 3 -26.33 -6.28 -2.59
N TYR A 4 -25.32 -5.99 -1.76
CA TYR A 4 -24.94 -4.63 -1.43
C TYR A 4 -24.05 -4.05 -2.53
N LEU A 5 -24.34 -2.83 -2.95
CA LEU A 5 -23.39 -1.99 -3.68
C LEU A 5 -22.61 -1.18 -2.64
N LEU A 6 -21.36 -1.52 -2.46
CA LEU A 6 -20.48 -0.83 -1.50
C LEU A 6 -19.83 0.37 -2.19
N LEU A 7 -20.14 1.57 -1.71
CA LEU A 7 -19.57 2.85 -2.18
C LEU A 7 -18.48 3.32 -1.21
N THR A 8 -17.66 2.39 -0.73
CA THR A 8 -16.56 2.64 0.19
C THR A 8 -15.23 2.45 -0.54
N PRO A 9 -14.14 3.11 -0.11
CA PRO A 9 -12.82 2.94 -0.73
C PRO A 9 -12.22 1.53 -0.56
N GLY A 10 -12.75 0.76 0.38
CA GLY A 10 -12.43 -0.64 0.64
C GLY A 10 -12.80 -1.05 2.08
N PRO A 11 -13.37 -2.26 2.25
CA PRO A 11 -13.73 -3.20 1.19
C PRO A 11 -14.82 -2.67 0.25
N LEU A 12 -14.67 -2.97 -1.03
CA LEU A 12 -15.59 -2.58 -2.09
C LEU A 12 -16.39 -3.78 -2.62
N SER A 13 -17.40 -3.54 -3.45
CA SER A 13 -18.13 -4.61 -4.12
C SER A 13 -17.23 -5.31 -5.14
N THR A 14 -16.98 -6.61 -4.91
CA THR A 14 -16.19 -7.45 -5.81
C THR A 14 -17.04 -8.00 -6.95
N SER A 15 -16.42 -8.37 -8.07
CA SER A 15 -17.04 -9.08 -9.18
C SER A 15 -17.59 -10.44 -8.73
N GLN A 16 -18.45 -11.05 -9.57
CA GLN A 16 -18.96 -12.38 -9.30
C GLN A 16 -17.82 -13.42 -9.34
N THR A 17 -16.93 -13.34 -10.31
CA THR A 17 -15.82 -14.27 -10.49
C THR A 17 -14.81 -14.22 -9.35
N VAL A 18 -14.55 -13.04 -8.76
CA VAL A 18 -13.74 -12.91 -7.54
C VAL A 18 -14.40 -13.59 -6.35
N ARG A 19 -15.73 -13.48 -6.20
CA ARG A 19 -16.47 -14.18 -5.13
C ARG A 19 -16.51 -15.69 -5.35
N GLU A 20 -16.70 -16.15 -6.59
CA GLU A 20 -16.71 -17.57 -6.95
C GLU A 20 -15.34 -18.23 -6.71
N ALA A 21 -14.25 -17.51 -6.91
CA ALA A 21 -12.90 -18.01 -6.59
C ALA A 21 -12.73 -18.40 -5.12
N MET A 22 -13.53 -17.86 -4.20
CA MET A 22 -13.51 -18.25 -2.79
C MET A 22 -14.21 -19.56 -2.48
N LEU A 23 -14.90 -20.18 -3.42
CA LEU A 23 -15.64 -21.43 -3.21
C LEU A 23 -14.76 -22.67 -3.28
N GLN A 24 -13.48 -22.51 -3.62
CA GLN A 24 -12.52 -23.61 -3.75
C GLN A 24 -11.56 -23.66 -2.57
N ASP A 25 -11.48 -24.83 -1.94
CA ASP A 25 -10.47 -25.12 -0.92
C ASP A 25 -9.09 -25.38 -1.57
N TRP A 26 -8.05 -24.92 -0.91
CA TRP A 26 -6.67 -25.07 -1.35
C TRP A 26 -5.78 -25.64 -0.24
N CYS A 27 -4.93 -26.55 -0.59
CA CYS A 27 -3.91 -27.09 0.32
C CYS A 27 -2.63 -26.23 0.28
N THR A 28 -2.25 -25.65 1.42
CA THR A 28 -1.03 -24.81 1.51
C THR A 28 0.29 -25.57 1.36
N TRP A 29 0.25 -26.91 1.26
CA TRP A 29 1.40 -27.76 1.05
C TRP A 29 1.58 -28.16 -0.42
N ASP A 30 0.57 -27.93 -1.26
CA ASP A 30 0.59 -28.34 -2.64
C ASP A 30 1.24 -27.27 -3.54
N LYS A 31 1.91 -27.73 -4.58
CA LYS A 31 2.54 -26.88 -5.58
C LYS A 31 1.52 -26.05 -6.36
N ASP A 32 0.34 -26.60 -6.62
CA ASP A 32 -0.73 -25.92 -7.36
C ASP A 32 -1.14 -24.62 -6.70
N TYR A 33 -1.18 -24.59 -5.37
CA TYR A 33 -1.44 -23.37 -4.63
C TYR A 33 -0.21 -22.45 -4.58
N ASN A 34 0.94 -22.98 -4.15
CA ASN A 34 2.12 -22.14 -3.90
C ASN A 34 2.75 -21.62 -5.20
N GLU A 35 2.99 -22.51 -6.17
CA GLU A 35 3.62 -22.18 -7.46
C GLU A 35 2.57 -21.65 -8.47
N GLY A 36 1.31 -22.15 -8.41
CA GLY A 36 0.25 -21.82 -9.37
C GLY A 36 -0.55 -20.56 -9.01
N ILE A 37 -0.59 -20.14 -7.75
CA ILE A 37 -1.37 -18.97 -7.30
C ILE A 37 -0.47 -17.95 -6.59
N VAL A 38 0.22 -18.33 -5.50
CA VAL A 38 0.99 -17.39 -4.69
C VAL A 38 2.16 -16.79 -5.46
N THR A 39 2.94 -17.61 -6.14
CA THR A 39 4.10 -17.14 -6.94
C THR A 39 3.65 -16.21 -8.09
N PRO A 40 2.62 -16.53 -8.90
CA PRO A 40 2.06 -15.58 -9.87
C PRO A 40 1.57 -14.28 -9.26
N ILE A 41 0.92 -14.29 -8.08
CA ILE A 41 0.52 -13.06 -7.39
C ILE A 41 1.76 -12.21 -7.07
N ARG A 42 2.79 -12.81 -6.49
CA ARG A 42 4.02 -12.10 -6.12
C ARG A 42 4.68 -11.45 -7.33
N LYS A 43 4.80 -12.18 -8.44
CA LYS A 43 5.35 -11.65 -9.71
C LYS A 43 4.43 -10.59 -10.33
N GLY A 44 3.13 -10.85 -10.32
CA GLY A 44 2.12 -9.94 -10.87
C GLY A 44 2.07 -8.59 -10.13
N LEU A 45 2.26 -8.59 -8.81
CA LEU A 45 2.35 -7.35 -8.02
C LEU A 45 3.55 -6.49 -8.45
N LEU A 46 4.70 -7.11 -8.71
CA LEU A 46 5.86 -6.40 -9.25
C LEU A 46 5.57 -5.86 -10.66
N ALA A 47 4.99 -6.67 -11.53
CA ALA A 47 4.63 -6.25 -12.88
C ALA A 47 3.63 -5.08 -12.89
N ILE A 48 2.61 -5.10 -12.00
CA ILE A 48 1.67 -4.00 -11.79
C ILE A 48 2.42 -2.70 -11.41
N ALA A 49 3.48 -2.80 -10.62
CA ALA A 49 4.30 -1.65 -10.21
C ALA A 49 5.39 -1.26 -11.24
N GLY A 50 5.47 -1.93 -12.39
CA GLY A 50 6.54 -1.71 -13.36
C GLY A 50 7.92 -2.12 -12.86
N LEU A 51 7.98 -3.05 -11.89
CA LEU A 51 9.20 -3.52 -11.26
C LEU A 51 9.65 -4.86 -11.83
N ASP A 52 10.95 -5.05 -11.91
CA ASP A 52 11.55 -6.37 -12.14
C ASP A 52 11.84 -7.09 -10.81
N GLY A 53 12.01 -8.39 -10.89
CA GLY A 53 12.33 -9.24 -9.73
C GLY A 53 13.80 -9.21 -9.32
N ASP A 54 14.67 -8.46 -9.98
CA ASP A 54 16.10 -8.42 -9.68
C ASP A 54 16.37 -7.49 -8.50
N GLU A 55 15.82 -6.28 -8.53
CA GLU A 55 16.01 -5.27 -7.48
C GLU A 55 14.90 -5.26 -6.42
N TYR A 56 13.68 -5.64 -6.81
CA TYR A 56 12.50 -5.62 -5.93
C TYR A 56 11.93 -7.02 -5.70
N THR A 57 11.19 -7.13 -4.61
CA THR A 57 10.42 -8.34 -4.28
C THR A 57 9.08 -7.97 -3.65
N SER A 58 8.16 -8.93 -3.58
CA SER A 58 6.89 -8.78 -2.89
C SER A 58 6.77 -9.72 -1.71
N VAL A 59 6.28 -9.21 -0.59
CA VAL A 59 6.00 -9.97 0.64
C VAL A 59 4.51 -9.91 0.92
N LEU A 60 3.86 -11.06 1.05
CA LEU A 60 2.45 -11.16 1.39
C LEU A 60 2.32 -11.44 2.88
N LEU A 61 1.46 -10.69 3.58
CA LEU A 61 1.20 -10.87 5.02
C LEU A 61 -0.29 -11.01 5.28
N GLN A 62 -0.65 -12.00 6.08
CA GLN A 62 -2.02 -12.17 6.54
C GLN A 62 -2.44 -11.01 7.44
N GLY A 63 -3.67 -10.55 7.30
CA GLY A 63 -4.27 -9.48 8.08
C GLY A 63 -4.75 -8.33 7.20
N SER A 64 -4.92 -7.15 7.78
CA SER A 64 -5.27 -5.93 7.05
C SER A 64 -4.01 -5.20 6.55
N GLY A 65 -4.21 -4.16 5.73
CA GLY A 65 -3.10 -3.27 5.33
C GLY A 65 -2.36 -2.65 6.53
N THR A 66 -3.06 -2.38 7.64
CA THR A 66 -2.44 -1.89 8.88
C THR A 66 -1.37 -2.85 9.41
N TYR A 67 -1.58 -4.17 9.31
CA TYR A 67 -0.58 -5.18 9.70
C TYR A 67 0.69 -5.07 8.83
N CYS A 68 0.54 -4.77 7.55
CA CYS A 68 1.69 -4.57 6.66
C CYS A 68 2.46 -3.28 6.97
N VAL A 69 1.75 -2.18 7.28
CA VAL A 69 2.39 -0.93 7.72
C VAL A 69 3.15 -1.14 9.02
N GLU A 70 2.53 -1.80 9.99
CA GLU A 70 3.13 -2.13 11.28
C GLU A 70 4.35 -3.06 11.11
N ALA A 71 4.23 -4.10 10.30
CA ALA A 71 5.33 -5.01 9.97
C ALA A 71 6.51 -4.29 9.33
N THR A 72 6.22 -3.38 8.39
CA THR A 72 7.25 -2.62 7.68
C THR A 72 7.99 -1.67 8.63
N ILE A 73 7.27 -0.82 9.36
CA ILE A 73 7.85 0.12 10.32
C ILE A 73 8.61 -0.64 11.41
N GLY A 74 7.99 -1.69 11.97
CA GLY A 74 8.58 -2.48 13.05
C GLY A 74 9.83 -3.26 12.67
N ALA A 75 10.00 -3.59 11.39
CA ALA A 75 11.17 -4.30 10.89
C ALA A 75 12.22 -3.39 10.25
N ALA A 76 11.80 -2.33 9.55
CA ALA A 76 12.73 -1.45 8.84
C ALA A 76 13.48 -0.49 9.77
N VAL A 77 12.79 0.07 10.79
CA VAL A 77 13.38 1.10 11.67
C VAL A 77 14.05 0.43 12.87
N ARG A 78 15.36 0.53 12.96
CA ARG A 78 16.20 -0.02 14.05
C ARG A 78 16.15 0.88 15.30
N PRO A 79 16.61 0.41 16.47
CA PRO A 79 16.65 1.23 17.68
C PRO A 79 17.47 2.52 17.55
N GLU A 80 18.54 2.50 16.76
CA GLU A 80 19.42 3.64 16.50
C GLU A 80 18.91 4.60 15.43
N ASP A 81 17.90 4.19 14.66
CA ASP A 81 17.32 4.96 13.56
C ASP A 81 16.34 6.03 14.07
N LYS A 82 16.03 7.00 13.20
CA LYS A 82 15.05 8.04 13.44
C LYS A 82 14.09 8.16 12.29
N LEU A 83 12.79 7.95 12.55
CA LEU A 83 11.72 7.98 11.58
C LEU A 83 11.06 9.36 11.51
N LEU A 84 10.99 9.96 10.33
CA LEU A 84 10.12 11.10 10.05
C LEU A 84 8.79 10.60 9.51
N ILE A 85 7.69 10.99 10.14
CA ILE A 85 6.33 10.68 9.70
C ILE A 85 5.67 11.97 9.24
N LEU A 86 5.32 12.05 7.95
CA LEU A 86 4.57 13.16 7.38
C LEU A 86 3.09 12.74 7.28
N ALA A 87 2.21 13.41 8.02
CA ALA A 87 0.83 13.01 8.16
C ALA A 87 -0.14 14.20 7.97
N ASN A 88 -1.18 13.97 7.17
CA ASN A 88 -2.30 14.88 7.00
C ASN A 88 -3.66 14.18 7.18
N GLY A 89 -3.68 13.03 7.87
CA GLY A 89 -4.91 12.31 8.15
C GLY A 89 -4.72 11.16 9.13
N ALA A 90 -5.77 10.34 9.26
CA ALA A 90 -5.82 9.28 10.25
C ALA A 90 -4.79 8.17 10.01
N TYR A 91 -4.47 7.88 8.74
CA TYR A 91 -3.55 6.79 8.40
C TYR A 91 -2.09 7.17 8.65
N GLY A 92 -1.70 8.41 8.37
CA GLY A 92 -0.39 8.91 8.78
C GLY A 92 -0.23 8.98 10.31
N LYS A 93 -1.26 9.43 11.04
CA LYS A 93 -1.26 9.41 12.53
C LYS A 93 -1.18 7.99 13.10
N ARG A 94 -1.74 6.99 12.40
CA ARG A 94 -1.60 5.58 12.80
C ARG A 94 -0.16 5.07 12.74
N MET A 95 0.65 5.54 11.79
CA MET A 95 2.08 5.23 11.76
C MET A 95 2.80 5.73 13.02
N ALA A 96 2.42 6.90 13.53
CA ALA A 96 2.95 7.42 14.80
C ALA A 96 2.51 6.55 16.00
N GLN A 97 1.26 6.09 16.04
CA GLN A 97 0.80 5.15 17.06
C GLN A 97 1.60 3.83 17.03
N ILE A 98 1.88 3.30 15.84
CA ILE A 98 2.72 2.11 15.67
C ILE A 98 4.14 2.38 16.23
N ALA A 99 4.71 3.54 15.91
CA ALA A 99 6.02 3.93 16.42
C ALA A 99 6.03 4.05 17.95
N ASP A 100 4.97 4.58 18.57
CA ASP A 100 4.80 4.62 20.03
C ASP A 100 4.78 3.21 20.63
N TYR A 101 3.96 2.30 20.09
CA TYR A 101 3.86 0.91 20.56
C TYR A 101 5.19 0.16 20.51
N TYR A 102 6.01 0.44 19.51
CA TYR A 102 7.30 -0.20 19.31
C TYR A 102 8.47 0.59 19.90
N HIS A 103 8.20 1.71 20.58
CA HIS A 103 9.23 2.59 21.16
C HIS A 103 10.28 3.02 20.12
N ILE A 104 9.81 3.31 18.90
CA ILE A 104 10.65 3.82 17.81
C ILE A 104 10.89 5.31 18.03
N ASN A 105 12.13 5.76 17.85
CA ASN A 105 12.45 7.18 17.84
C ASN A 105 11.91 7.82 16.55
N TYR A 106 10.96 8.75 16.68
CA TYR A 106 10.32 9.38 15.52
C TYR A 106 10.05 10.87 15.72
N VAL A 107 9.82 11.54 14.61
CA VAL A 107 9.27 12.90 14.53
C VAL A 107 7.96 12.82 13.73
N LEU A 108 6.90 13.38 14.27
CA LEU A 108 5.62 13.53 13.58
C LEU A 108 5.43 14.98 13.13
N VAL A 109 5.36 15.20 11.82
CA VAL A 109 4.86 16.45 11.22
C VAL A 109 3.41 16.23 10.82
N SER A 110 2.49 16.83 11.58
CA SER A 110 1.05 16.69 11.37
C SER A 110 0.48 17.96 10.77
N LEU A 111 -0.03 17.84 9.55
CA LEU A 111 -0.74 18.91 8.83
C LEU A 111 -2.25 18.81 9.09
N HIS A 112 -2.98 19.83 8.63
CA HIS A 112 -4.43 19.76 8.55
C HIS A 112 -4.84 18.72 7.49
N GLU A 113 -6.01 18.10 7.65
CA GLU A 113 -6.48 17.00 6.80
C GLU A 113 -6.76 17.41 5.34
N THR A 114 -6.81 18.69 5.04
CA THR A 114 -6.97 19.27 3.70
C THR A 114 -5.68 19.85 3.13
N GLU A 115 -4.56 19.76 3.86
CA GLU A 115 -3.26 20.26 3.42
C GLU A 115 -2.42 19.13 2.83
N LEU A 116 -1.77 19.41 1.70
CA LEU A 116 -0.87 18.45 1.03
C LEU A 116 0.46 18.31 1.77
N VAL A 117 0.96 17.08 1.83
CA VAL A 117 2.34 16.78 2.23
C VAL A 117 3.25 17.04 1.02
N THR A 118 3.70 18.30 0.87
CA THR A 118 4.54 18.72 -0.24
C THR A 118 6.04 18.49 0.00
N GLY A 119 6.86 18.64 -1.04
CA GLY A 119 8.32 18.62 -0.92
C GLY A 119 8.85 19.73 0.00
N GLU A 120 8.18 20.90 0.05
CA GLU A 120 8.58 21.98 0.98
C GLU A 120 8.38 21.59 2.44
N VAL A 121 7.27 20.91 2.76
CA VAL A 121 7.03 20.36 4.11
C VAL A 121 8.13 19.37 4.48
N ALA A 122 8.47 18.46 3.56
CA ALA A 122 9.53 17.47 3.79
C ALA A 122 10.90 18.14 4.00
N ARG A 123 11.24 19.13 3.18
CA ARG A 123 12.52 19.85 3.27
C ARG A 123 12.67 20.52 4.63
N ARG A 124 11.67 21.32 5.03
CA ARG A 124 11.67 22.02 6.32
C ARG A 124 11.77 21.04 7.49
N ALA A 125 11.00 19.94 7.45
CA ALA A 125 11.06 18.93 8.50
C ALA A 125 12.44 18.29 8.63
N LEU A 126 13.14 18.03 7.54
CA LEU A 126 14.49 17.47 7.54
C LEU A 126 15.56 18.47 8.04
N GLU A 127 15.37 19.77 7.78
CA GLU A 127 16.24 20.84 8.29
C GLU A 127 16.06 21.06 9.80
N GLU A 128 14.82 21.04 10.29
CA GLU A 128 14.48 21.21 11.70
C GLU A 128 14.85 19.97 12.55
N HIS A 129 14.91 18.78 11.93
CA HIS A 129 15.13 17.51 12.64
C HIS A 129 16.29 16.71 12.02
N PRO A 130 17.56 17.03 12.38
CA PRO A 130 18.70 16.30 11.85
C PRO A 130 18.73 14.83 12.30
N GLY A 131 19.42 13.99 11.51
CA GLY A 131 19.61 12.58 11.80
C GLY A 131 18.45 11.66 11.40
N ILE A 132 17.50 12.13 10.58
CA ILE A 132 16.45 11.29 10.00
C ILE A 132 17.09 10.25 9.07
N THR A 133 16.75 8.97 9.30
CA THR A 133 17.21 7.81 8.51
C THR A 133 16.08 7.19 7.68
N HIS A 134 14.83 7.39 8.12
CA HIS A 134 13.63 6.87 7.46
C HIS A 134 12.58 7.97 7.34
N LEU A 135 11.83 7.94 6.24
CA LEU A 135 10.67 8.80 6.03
C LEU A 135 9.46 7.95 5.65
N SER A 136 8.33 8.18 6.28
CA SER A 136 7.07 7.54 5.93
C SER A 136 5.96 8.55 5.67
N MET A 137 5.11 8.26 4.68
CA MET A 137 3.92 9.05 4.37
C MET A 137 2.84 8.21 3.70
N VAL A 138 1.62 8.73 3.68
CA VAL A 138 0.48 8.16 2.94
C VAL A 138 0.40 8.82 1.56
N HIS A 139 0.28 8.02 0.49
CA HIS A 139 0.09 8.55 -0.86
C HIS A 139 -1.34 9.09 -1.06
N SER A 140 -2.36 8.29 -0.73
CA SER A 140 -3.77 8.72 -0.82
C SER A 140 -4.45 8.59 0.54
N GLU A 141 -4.75 9.73 1.18
CA GLU A 141 -5.39 9.73 2.49
C GLU A 141 -6.88 9.37 2.35
N THR A 142 -7.25 8.23 2.90
CA THR A 142 -8.58 7.64 2.72
C THR A 142 -9.70 8.45 3.37
N THR A 143 -9.41 9.22 4.42
CA THR A 143 -10.41 9.99 5.16
C THR A 143 -10.97 11.17 4.37
N THR A 144 -10.17 11.76 3.50
CA THR A 144 -10.53 12.97 2.73
C THR A 144 -10.55 12.75 1.23
N GLY A 145 -9.80 11.75 0.74
CA GLY A 145 -9.55 11.52 -0.69
C GLY A 145 -8.40 12.33 -1.25
N LEU A 146 -7.60 12.96 -0.37
CA LEU A 146 -6.45 13.77 -0.75
C LEU A 146 -5.34 12.87 -1.32
N LEU A 147 -4.75 13.29 -2.44
CA LEU A 147 -3.61 12.61 -3.09
C LEU A 147 -2.34 13.44 -2.87
N ASN A 148 -1.44 12.92 -2.04
CA ASN A 148 -0.19 13.60 -1.72
C ASN A 148 0.83 13.47 -2.87
N PRO A 149 1.56 14.56 -3.22
CA PRO A 149 2.59 14.55 -4.25
C PRO A 149 3.87 13.86 -3.76
N ILE A 150 3.86 12.52 -3.75
CA ILE A 150 5.00 11.72 -3.29
C ILE A 150 6.27 11.95 -4.12
N GLU A 151 6.11 12.39 -5.36
CA GLU A 151 7.19 12.76 -6.28
C GLU A 151 8.02 13.93 -5.73
N GLU A 152 7.37 14.94 -5.18
CA GLU A 152 8.05 16.08 -4.58
C GLU A 152 8.87 15.68 -3.35
N VAL A 153 8.32 14.80 -2.51
CA VAL A 153 9.01 14.29 -1.32
C VAL A 153 10.18 13.40 -1.71
N ALA A 154 9.99 12.52 -2.71
CA ALA A 154 11.03 11.67 -3.25
C ALA A 154 12.24 12.49 -3.76
N GLU A 155 12.00 13.59 -4.49
CA GLU A 155 13.07 14.46 -4.99
C GLU A 155 13.84 15.15 -3.83
N VAL A 156 13.17 15.52 -2.75
CA VAL A 156 13.80 16.12 -1.56
C VAL A 156 14.73 15.13 -0.85
N ILE A 157 14.38 13.85 -0.76
CA ILE A 157 15.18 12.84 -0.05
C ILE A 157 16.21 12.13 -0.93
N LYS A 158 16.16 12.37 -2.23
CA LYS A 158 17.06 11.76 -3.22
C LYS A 158 18.54 11.97 -2.87
N GLY A 159 19.30 10.89 -2.82
CA GLY A 159 20.73 10.91 -2.51
C GLY A 159 21.08 11.17 -1.04
N ARG A 160 20.09 11.29 -0.15
CA ARG A 160 20.34 11.54 1.29
C ARG A 160 20.49 10.25 2.12
N GLY A 161 20.35 9.07 1.51
CA GLY A 161 20.43 7.79 2.21
C GLY A 161 19.23 7.51 3.13
N ILE A 162 18.13 8.26 2.99
CA ILE A 162 16.89 8.10 3.75
C ILE A 162 16.07 6.98 3.13
N THR A 163 15.65 6.02 3.94
CA THR A 163 14.75 4.94 3.52
C THR A 163 13.32 5.49 3.39
N PHE A 164 12.73 5.29 2.21
CA PHE A 164 11.40 5.81 1.89
C PHE A 164 10.31 4.73 1.98
N ILE A 165 9.35 4.92 2.89
CA ILE A 165 8.22 4.04 3.14
C ILE A 165 6.93 4.75 2.72
N VAL A 166 6.22 4.21 1.74
CA VAL A 166 4.97 4.78 1.23
C VAL A 166 3.80 3.84 1.51
N ASP A 167 2.83 4.33 2.27
CA ASP A 167 1.51 3.71 2.36
C ASP A 167 0.70 4.09 1.13
N ALA A 168 0.58 3.16 0.19
CA ALA A 168 -0.21 3.28 -1.03
C ALA A 168 -1.51 2.46 -0.95
N MET A 169 -2.07 2.33 0.25
CA MET A 169 -3.22 1.47 0.53
C MET A 169 -4.39 1.79 -0.40
N SER A 170 -4.73 3.04 -0.55
CA SER A 170 -5.89 3.49 -1.32
C SER A 170 -5.54 3.96 -2.74
N SER A 171 -4.28 3.81 -3.18
CA SER A 171 -3.84 4.26 -4.51
C SER A 171 -3.23 3.14 -5.36
N PHE A 172 -2.51 2.18 -4.78
CA PHE A 172 -1.84 1.13 -5.54
C PHE A 172 -2.83 0.28 -6.35
N GLY A 173 -2.56 0.13 -7.64
CA GLY A 173 -3.43 -0.58 -8.58
C GLY A 173 -4.54 0.28 -9.19
N GLY A 174 -4.70 1.53 -8.72
CA GLY A 174 -5.67 2.50 -9.23
C GLY A 174 -5.07 3.83 -9.65
N VAL A 175 -3.91 4.19 -9.11
CA VAL A 175 -3.12 5.37 -9.51
C VAL A 175 -1.74 4.88 -9.93
N PRO A 176 -1.20 5.31 -11.08
CA PRO A 176 0.18 5.00 -11.46
C PRO A 176 1.19 5.53 -10.43
N ILE A 177 2.18 4.71 -10.07
CA ILE A 177 3.26 5.06 -9.16
C ILE A 177 4.56 4.53 -9.75
N ASP A 178 5.52 5.41 -10.03
CA ASP A 178 6.86 5.00 -10.46
C ASP A 178 7.72 4.64 -9.23
N VAL A 179 7.51 3.44 -8.70
CA VAL A 179 8.15 2.98 -7.46
C VAL A 179 9.68 3.06 -7.53
N LYS A 180 10.26 2.62 -8.65
CA LYS A 180 11.72 2.60 -8.84
C LYS A 180 12.28 4.00 -9.09
N GLY A 181 11.65 4.79 -9.97
CA GLY A 181 12.10 6.15 -10.30
C GLY A 181 12.03 7.10 -9.12
N LEU A 182 11.06 6.90 -8.22
CA LEU A 182 10.91 7.67 -6.98
C LEU A 182 11.79 7.15 -5.83
N GLY A 183 12.49 6.02 -6.02
CA GLY A 183 13.32 5.43 -4.97
C GLY A 183 12.53 4.99 -3.73
N ILE A 184 11.30 4.50 -3.93
CA ILE A 184 10.48 3.96 -2.84
C ILE A 184 11.06 2.62 -2.42
N ASP A 185 11.59 2.54 -1.19
CA ASP A 185 12.18 1.33 -0.64
C ASP A 185 11.14 0.31 -0.17
N PHE A 186 10.04 0.80 0.41
CA PHE A 186 8.90 -0.03 0.82
C PHE A 186 7.59 0.65 0.41
N LEU A 187 6.83 -0.01 -0.44
CA LEU A 187 5.46 0.38 -0.78
C LEU A 187 4.49 -0.63 -0.17
N VAL A 188 3.51 -0.14 0.59
CA VAL A 188 2.57 -0.99 1.33
C VAL A 188 1.17 -0.85 0.77
N SER A 189 0.48 -1.99 0.55
CA SER A 189 -0.93 -1.98 0.13
C SER A 189 -1.66 -3.25 0.60
N SER A 190 -2.93 -3.41 0.19
CA SER A 190 -3.76 -4.54 0.60
C SER A 190 -4.66 -5.05 -0.52
N ALA A 191 -5.12 -6.29 -0.38
CA ALA A 191 -5.88 -6.99 -1.39
C ALA A 191 -7.25 -6.36 -1.73
N ASN A 192 -7.87 -5.68 -0.77
CA ASN A 192 -9.27 -5.24 -0.84
C ASN A 192 -9.45 -3.77 -1.27
N LYS A 193 -8.45 -3.18 -1.94
CA LYS A 193 -8.48 -1.80 -2.43
C LYS A 193 -8.58 -1.77 -3.96
N CYS A 194 -7.78 -0.96 -4.64
CA CYS A 194 -7.93 -0.72 -6.08
C CYS A 194 -7.73 -1.95 -6.98
N ILE A 195 -7.06 -3.01 -6.50
CA ILE A 195 -7.00 -4.30 -7.23
C ILE A 195 -8.33 -5.06 -7.16
N GLN A 196 -9.22 -4.68 -6.21
CA GLN A 196 -10.59 -5.18 -6.09
C GLN A 196 -10.70 -6.66 -5.67
N GLY A 197 -9.74 -7.13 -4.87
CA GLY A 197 -9.83 -8.39 -4.14
C GLY A 197 -10.68 -8.26 -2.86
N VAL A 198 -10.69 -9.30 -2.05
CA VAL A 198 -11.40 -9.34 -0.76
C VAL A 198 -10.42 -9.09 0.40
N PRO A 199 -10.89 -8.59 1.56
CA PRO A 199 -10.03 -8.38 2.72
C PRO A 199 -9.51 -9.70 3.30
N GLY A 200 -8.29 -9.70 3.87
CA GLY A 200 -7.70 -10.84 4.57
C GLY A 200 -6.18 -10.93 4.48
N PHE A 201 -5.57 -10.22 3.54
CA PHE A 201 -4.12 -10.03 3.51
C PHE A 201 -3.73 -8.70 2.89
N GLY A 202 -2.52 -8.27 3.22
CA GLY A 202 -1.85 -7.16 2.56
C GLY A 202 -0.52 -7.59 1.97
N PHE A 203 0.16 -6.67 1.33
CA PHE A 203 1.44 -6.92 0.71
C PHE A 203 2.36 -5.72 0.78
N ILE A 204 3.64 -6.00 0.67
CA ILE A 204 4.73 -5.03 0.68
C ILE A 204 5.55 -5.28 -0.58
N LEU A 205 5.75 -4.25 -1.40
CA LEU A 205 6.77 -4.24 -2.43
C LEU A 205 8.02 -3.62 -1.80
N ALA A 206 9.11 -4.36 -1.80
CA ALA A 206 10.31 -3.96 -1.10
C ALA A 206 11.54 -4.02 -2.02
N GLN A 207 12.38 -2.99 -1.96
CA GLN A 207 13.73 -3.03 -2.50
C GLN A 207 14.52 -4.09 -1.74
N LYS A 208 15.15 -5.03 -2.44
CA LYS A 208 15.72 -6.24 -1.83
C LYS A 208 16.78 -5.95 -0.78
N ASP A 209 17.71 -5.02 -1.05
CA ASP A 209 18.78 -4.70 -0.11
C ASP A 209 18.20 -4.11 1.19
N LYS A 210 17.15 -3.30 1.08
CA LYS A 210 16.44 -2.74 2.24
C LYS A 210 15.69 -3.82 3.02
N LEU A 211 15.04 -4.76 2.31
CA LEU A 211 14.41 -5.91 2.97
C LEU A 211 15.45 -6.80 3.67
N MET A 212 16.58 -7.09 3.02
CA MET A 212 17.66 -7.89 3.63
C MET A 212 18.21 -7.21 4.89
N ALA A 213 18.28 -5.88 4.92
CA ALA A 213 18.71 -5.12 6.08
C ALA A 213 17.76 -5.23 7.28
N THR A 214 16.49 -5.67 7.10
CA THR A 214 15.53 -5.88 8.20
C THR A 214 15.74 -7.18 8.96
N LYS A 215 16.62 -8.06 8.51
CA LYS A 215 16.85 -9.37 9.14
C LYS A 215 17.21 -9.24 10.62
N GLY A 216 16.40 -9.89 11.46
CA GLY A 216 16.60 -9.92 12.91
C GLY A 216 16.18 -8.64 13.66
N ASN A 217 15.56 -7.68 12.95
CA ASN A 217 15.09 -6.42 13.55
C ASN A 217 13.58 -6.40 13.84
N ALA A 218 12.83 -7.38 13.36
CA ALA A 218 11.38 -7.42 13.58
C ALA A 218 11.03 -7.48 15.07
N ARG A 219 10.06 -6.65 15.48
CA ARG A 219 9.56 -6.56 16.87
C ARG A 219 8.42 -7.54 17.16
N SER A 220 8.00 -8.30 16.15
CA SER A 220 6.92 -9.30 16.24
C SER A 220 7.30 -10.55 15.46
N LEU A 221 7.06 -11.73 16.05
CA LEU A 221 7.30 -13.00 15.38
C LEU A 221 6.48 -13.14 14.09
N SER A 222 5.20 -12.79 14.15
CA SER A 222 4.25 -12.99 13.03
C SER A 222 4.33 -11.88 11.98
N LEU A 223 4.88 -10.71 12.32
CA LEU A 223 5.02 -9.56 11.43
C LEU A 223 6.48 -9.37 10.95
N ASP A 224 7.30 -10.41 11.02
CA ASP A 224 8.67 -10.41 10.50
C ASP A 224 8.64 -10.55 8.97
N ILE A 225 8.81 -9.41 8.29
CA ILE A 225 8.75 -9.33 6.81
C ILE A 225 9.89 -10.07 6.14
N TYR A 226 11.09 -10.10 6.76
CA TYR A 226 12.23 -10.84 6.24
C TYR A 226 11.97 -12.35 6.32
N ALA A 227 11.56 -12.85 7.49
CA ALA A 227 11.33 -14.28 7.66
C ALA A 227 10.13 -14.78 6.83
N GLN A 228 9.10 -13.94 6.64
CA GLN A 228 7.99 -14.25 5.72
C GLN A 228 8.48 -14.35 4.27
N TRP A 229 9.27 -13.36 3.81
CA TRP A 229 9.88 -13.37 2.48
C TRP A 229 10.79 -14.58 2.29
N GLU A 230 11.68 -14.86 3.23
CA GLU A 230 12.61 -15.99 3.16
C GLU A 230 11.88 -17.33 3.04
N ALA A 231 10.78 -17.50 3.79
CA ALA A 231 9.95 -18.70 3.70
C ALA A 231 9.31 -18.83 2.30
N MET A 232 8.81 -17.75 1.72
CA MET A 232 8.24 -17.74 0.37
C MET A 232 9.27 -18.04 -0.71
N GLU A 233 10.49 -17.47 -0.60
CA GLU A 233 11.57 -17.75 -1.56
C GLU A 233 11.99 -19.22 -1.53
N LYS A 234 12.28 -19.75 -0.35
CA LYS A 234 12.73 -21.14 -0.17
C LYS A 234 11.64 -22.18 -0.44
N GLY A 235 10.39 -21.79 -0.22
CA GLY A 235 9.23 -22.69 -0.32
C GLY A 235 8.40 -22.55 -1.60
N GLY A 236 8.91 -21.88 -2.65
CA GLY A 236 8.19 -21.72 -3.92
C GLY A 236 6.85 -20.97 -3.76
N GLY A 237 6.80 -19.97 -2.90
CA GLY A 237 5.60 -19.19 -2.59
C GLY A 237 4.91 -19.57 -1.28
N LYS A 238 5.39 -20.62 -0.58
CA LYS A 238 4.78 -21.06 0.67
C LYS A 238 4.90 -20.00 1.76
N TRP A 239 3.79 -19.68 2.40
CA TRP A 239 3.75 -18.76 3.53
C TRP A 239 4.44 -19.37 4.76
N ARG A 240 5.02 -18.51 5.58
CA ARG A 240 5.66 -18.92 6.84
C ARG A 240 4.65 -19.58 7.80
N PHE A 241 3.45 -19.02 7.88
CA PHE A 241 2.32 -19.52 8.66
C PHE A 241 1.13 -19.81 7.75
N THR A 242 0.00 -20.21 8.31
CA THR A 242 -1.22 -20.52 7.54
C THR A 242 -1.66 -19.32 6.71
N SER A 243 -1.77 -19.52 5.41
CA SER A 243 -2.24 -18.49 4.49
C SER A 243 -3.77 -18.45 4.39
N PRO A 244 -4.39 -17.29 4.14
CA PRO A 244 -5.84 -17.18 3.93
C PRO A 244 -6.19 -17.61 2.49
N THR A 245 -6.19 -18.92 2.22
CA THR A 245 -6.18 -19.50 0.86
C THR A 245 -7.28 -18.99 -0.04
N HIS A 246 -8.54 -18.92 0.46
CA HIS A 246 -9.69 -18.42 -0.30
C HIS A 246 -9.51 -16.96 -0.72
N VAL A 247 -9.04 -16.12 0.20
CA VAL A 247 -8.79 -14.70 -0.06
C VAL A 247 -7.67 -14.49 -1.07
N VAL A 248 -6.60 -15.29 -0.97
CA VAL A 248 -5.46 -15.26 -1.89
C VAL A 248 -5.89 -15.68 -3.29
N HIS A 249 -6.71 -16.74 -3.41
CA HIS A 249 -7.25 -17.15 -4.71
C HIS A 249 -8.19 -16.10 -5.31
N ALA A 250 -9.07 -15.50 -4.50
CA ALA A 250 -9.92 -14.40 -4.93
C ALA A 250 -9.10 -13.19 -5.43
N PHE A 251 -7.99 -12.90 -4.77
CA PHE A 251 -7.08 -11.83 -5.21
C PHE A 251 -6.39 -12.15 -6.53
N TYR A 252 -5.98 -13.41 -6.73
CA TYR A 252 -5.43 -13.86 -8.00
C TYR A 252 -6.41 -13.63 -9.16
N GLN A 253 -7.71 -13.92 -8.92
CA GLN A 253 -8.75 -13.63 -9.89
C GLN A 253 -8.91 -12.13 -10.14
N ALA A 254 -8.88 -11.30 -9.08
CA ALA A 254 -8.96 -9.84 -9.21
C ALA A 254 -7.78 -9.25 -10.01
N MET A 255 -6.59 -9.82 -9.87
CA MET A 255 -5.41 -9.43 -10.68
C MET A 255 -5.59 -9.79 -12.16
N LYS A 256 -6.21 -10.93 -12.48
CA LYS A 256 -6.54 -11.28 -13.88
C LYS A 256 -7.49 -10.26 -14.46
N GLU A 257 -8.55 -9.89 -13.73
CA GLU A 257 -9.51 -8.88 -14.15
C GLU A 257 -8.87 -7.50 -14.36
N LEU A 258 -7.92 -7.10 -13.50
CA LEU A 258 -7.13 -5.88 -13.70
C LEU A 258 -6.35 -5.93 -15.02
N ASN A 259 -5.72 -7.05 -15.34
CA ASN A 259 -4.98 -7.22 -16.59
C ASN A 259 -5.89 -7.23 -17.81
N GLU A 260 -7.05 -7.90 -17.72
CA GLU A 260 -8.06 -7.94 -18.77
C GLU A 260 -8.70 -6.58 -19.05
N GLU A 261 -8.83 -5.74 -18.03
CA GLU A 261 -9.26 -4.33 -18.15
C GLU A 261 -8.25 -3.48 -18.92
N GLY A 262 -7.00 -3.88 -19.00
CA GLY A 262 -5.90 -3.13 -19.61
C GLY A 262 -4.89 -2.58 -18.60
N GLY A 263 -4.84 -3.15 -17.40
CA GLY A 263 -3.90 -2.81 -16.33
C GLY A 263 -4.22 -1.50 -15.62
N ILE A 264 -3.20 -0.96 -14.92
CA ILE A 264 -3.36 0.28 -14.13
C ILE A 264 -3.82 1.45 -14.99
N THR A 265 -3.29 1.59 -16.20
CA THR A 265 -3.62 2.73 -17.07
C THR A 265 -5.12 2.80 -17.39
N ALA A 266 -5.72 1.66 -17.75
CA ALA A 266 -7.16 1.60 -18.01
C ALA A 266 -7.98 1.79 -16.72
N ARG A 267 -7.54 1.16 -15.62
CA ARG A 267 -8.18 1.30 -14.31
C ARG A 267 -8.15 2.74 -13.81
N TYR A 268 -7.03 3.42 -13.91
CA TYR A 268 -6.87 4.84 -13.53
C TYR A 268 -7.79 5.74 -14.36
N LYS A 269 -7.83 5.53 -15.67
CA LYS A 269 -8.74 6.27 -16.56
C LYS A 269 -10.20 6.09 -16.14
N ARG A 270 -10.64 4.86 -15.85
CA ARG A 270 -11.99 4.59 -15.36
C ARG A 270 -12.28 5.28 -14.03
N TYR A 271 -11.34 5.30 -13.10
CA TYR A 271 -11.50 6.03 -11.83
C TYR A 271 -11.60 7.54 -12.06
N GLN A 272 -10.79 8.10 -12.96
CA GLN A 272 -10.86 9.53 -13.31
C GLN A 272 -12.22 9.89 -13.93
N GLU A 273 -12.72 9.10 -14.87
CA GLU A 273 -14.02 9.29 -15.49
C GLU A 273 -15.16 9.20 -14.45
N ASN A 274 -15.13 8.20 -13.58
CA ASN A 274 -16.11 8.05 -12.50
C ASN A 274 -16.07 9.22 -11.52
N HIS A 275 -14.88 9.68 -11.15
CA HIS A 275 -14.67 10.83 -10.27
C HIS A 275 -15.26 12.10 -10.88
N GLN A 276 -14.94 12.37 -12.15
CA GLN A 276 -15.47 13.54 -12.85
C GLN A 276 -17.00 13.54 -12.89
N ILE A 277 -17.62 12.44 -13.29
CA ILE A 277 -19.08 12.30 -13.34
C ILE A 277 -19.70 12.51 -11.95
N LEU A 278 -19.09 11.94 -10.91
CA LEU A 278 -19.56 12.09 -9.54
C LEU A 278 -19.48 13.55 -9.07
N VAL A 279 -18.34 14.19 -9.26
CA VAL A 279 -18.12 15.60 -8.82
C VAL A 279 -19.05 16.55 -9.55
N GLU A 280 -19.17 16.42 -10.87
CA GLU A 280 -20.08 17.25 -11.67
C GLU A 280 -21.54 17.08 -11.25
N GLY A 281 -21.98 15.82 -11.07
CA GLY A 281 -23.36 15.52 -10.65
C GLY A 281 -23.67 16.05 -9.25
N MET A 282 -22.76 15.87 -8.30
CA MET A 282 -22.94 16.36 -6.92
C MET A 282 -22.93 17.89 -6.85
N ARG A 283 -22.04 18.55 -7.59
CA ARG A 283 -22.02 20.02 -7.71
C ARG A 283 -23.28 20.56 -8.34
N GLY A 284 -23.83 19.87 -9.35
CA GLY A 284 -25.15 20.18 -9.95
C GLY A 284 -26.30 20.10 -8.96
N LEU A 285 -26.20 19.28 -7.92
CA LEU A 285 -27.14 19.18 -6.80
C LEU A 285 -26.85 20.17 -5.65
N GLY A 286 -25.84 21.02 -5.77
CA GLY A 286 -25.50 22.05 -4.79
C GLY A 286 -24.51 21.59 -3.71
N PHE A 287 -23.94 20.40 -3.76
CA PHE A 287 -22.90 19.94 -2.84
C PHE A 287 -21.55 20.53 -3.23
N LYS A 288 -20.70 20.75 -2.22
CA LYS A 288 -19.32 21.24 -2.42
C LYS A 288 -18.34 20.13 -2.05
N THR A 289 -17.28 20.01 -2.83
CA THR A 289 -16.16 19.13 -2.49
C THR A 289 -15.38 19.69 -1.30
N LEU A 290 -14.91 18.81 -0.41
CA LEU A 290 -14.08 19.20 0.74
C LEU A 290 -12.73 19.76 0.28
N LEU A 291 -12.14 19.12 -0.74
CA LEU A 291 -10.83 19.48 -1.28
C LEU A 291 -10.95 20.29 -2.56
N PRO A 292 -9.98 21.16 -2.88
CA PRO A 292 -9.85 21.77 -4.20
C PRO A 292 -9.52 20.69 -5.25
N ASP A 293 -9.81 20.98 -6.53
CA ASP A 293 -9.75 19.97 -7.59
C ASP A 293 -8.36 19.39 -7.82
N ASP A 294 -7.31 20.18 -7.60
CA ASP A 294 -5.90 19.80 -7.77
C ASP A 294 -5.35 18.94 -6.62
N ALA A 295 -6.06 18.86 -5.49
CA ALA A 295 -5.68 18.03 -4.35
C ALA A 295 -6.47 16.70 -4.28
N GLN A 296 -7.50 16.54 -5.12
CA GLN A 296 -8.37 15.36 -5.09
C GLN A 296 -7.72 14.17 -5.81
N GLY A 297 -7.70 13.02 -5.13
CA GLY A 297 -7.47 11.74 -5.78
C GLY A 297 -8.74 11.23 -6.50
N PRO A 298 -8.59 10.40 -7.55
CA PRO A 298 -9.75 9.98 -8.35
C PRO A 298 -10.57 8.82 -7.73
N ILE A 299 -10.18 8.34 -6.55
CA ILE A 299 -10.76 7.11 -5.96
C ILE A 299 -11.76 7.43 -4.86
N ILE A 300 -11.49 8.48 -4.09
CA ILE A 300 -12.31 8.90 -2.95
C ILE A 300 -12.63 10.37 -3.11
N THR A 301 -13.89 10.72 -2.93
CA THR A 301 -14.33 12.13 -2.96
C THR A 301 -15.16 12.43 -1.72
N SER A 302 -14.76 13.47 -0.98
CA SER A 302 -15.48 13.96 0.19
C SER A 302 -16.25 15.23 -0.16
N PHE A 303 -17.52 15.27 0.26
CA PHE A 303 -18.43 16.40 0.05
C PHE A 303 -18.87 17.00 1.37
#